data_c2048cfa3d23e9fa3c251a598e957335
#
_entry.id   c2048cfa3d23e9fa3c251a598e957335
#
_cell.length_a   1.000
_cell.length_b   1.000
_cell.length_c   1.000
_cell.angle_alpha   90.00
_cell.angle_beta   90.00
_cell.angle_gamma   90.00
#
_symmetry.space_group_name_H-M   'P 1'
#
loop_
_entity.id
_entity.type
_entity.pdbx_description
1 polymer ?
#
loop_
_entity_poly.entity_id
_entity_poly.type
_entity_poly.pdbx_seq_one_letter_code
_entity_poly.pdbx_strand_id
1 'polypeptide(L)'
;MFPQDEFKKYAIKHKGISSLNLHRFQTATNSYITPNIIEESQLNIATMDVFSRLMMDRIIFLGVPIDDDVANIIMAQLLFLETADPGRDIQLYFNSPGGSIYAGLGIYDTMQYINCDVATICTGLAASMAAVLMTAGTKGKRSALTHSRIMIHQPMSGVQGQAADIEITSREVQKLKKELYTIISEHSGQPYKKVEKDSDRDY
;
A
#
# COMPACT_ATOMS: atom_id res chain seq x y z
N MET A 1 9.63 28.00 4.63
CA MET A 1 10.13 26.91 3.78
C MET A 1 11.65 27.03 3.76
N PHE A 2 12.40 26.09 4.34
CA PHE A 2 13.87 26.13 4.31
C PHE A 2 14.34 25.89 2.87
N PRO A 3 15.31 26.65 2.34
CA PRO A 3 15.87 26.38 1.03
C PRO A 3 16.40 24.94 0.99
N GLN A 4 16.16 24.24 -0.11
CA GLN A 4 16.58 22.81 -0.28
C GLN A 4 18.06 22.58 -0.01
N ASP A 5 18.90 23.57 -0.31
CA ASP A 5 20.34 23.50 -0.07
C ASP A 5 20.73 23.60 1.41
N GLU A 6 19.99 24.32 2.22
CA GLU A 6 20.23 24.41 3.67
C GLU A 6 19.80 23.12 4.38
N PHE A 7 18.67 22.53 3.99
CA PHE A 7 18.22 21.23 4.49
C PHE A 7 19.27 20.14 4.14
N LYS A 8 19.78 20.15 2.93
CA LYS A 8 20.83 19.21 2.46
C LYS A 8 22.11 19.31 3.29
N LYS A 9 22.58 20.55 3.53
CA LYS A 9 23.75 20.81 4.39
C LYS A 9 23.52 20.37 5.84
N TYR A 10 22.34 20.64 6.39
CA TYR A 10 21.98 20.26 7.74
C TYR A 10 21.92 18.72 7.88
N ALA A 11 21.23 18.03 6.98
CA ALA A 11 21.08 16.59 7.00
C ALA A 11 22.43 15.86 6.93
N ILE A 12 23.32 16.28 6.05
CA ILE A 12 24.64 15.65 5.87
C ILE A 12 25.61 16.03 6.98
N LYS A 13 25.75 17.32 7.28
CA LYS A 13 26.79 17.81 8.21
C LYS A 13 26.43 17.64 9.69
N HIS A 14 25.16 17.80 10.05
CA HIS A 14 24.74 17.79 11.45
C HIS A 14 24.02 16.51 11.89
N LYS A 15 23.40 15.78 10.97
CA LYS A 15 22.69 14.53 11.27
C LYS A 15 23.36 13.28 10.74
N GLY A 16 24.50 13.42 10.03
CA GLY A 16 25.26 12.28 9.53
C GLY A 16 24.55 11.41 8.50
N ILE A 17 23.48 11.92 7.89
CA ILE A 17 22.74 11.19 6.86
C ILE A 17 23.61 11.08 5.62
N SER A 18 23.83 9.86 5.09
CA SER A 18 24.63 9.68 3.89
C SER A 18 23.99 10.42 2.70
N SER A 19 24.82 11.02 1.85
CA SER A 19 24.33 11.70 0.63
C SER A 19 23.53 10.78 -0.28
N LEU A 20 23.83 9.48 -0.29
CA LEU A 20 23.09 8.46 -1.06
C LEU A 20 21.66 8.26 -0.52
N ASN A 21 21.51 8.18 0.80
CA ASN A 21 20.19 8.04 1.42
C ASN A 21 19.35 9.32 1.24
N LEU A 22 19.99 10.48 1.36
CA LEU A 22 19.31 11.75 1.09
C LEU A 22 18.89 11.86 -0.38
N HIS A 23 19.72 11.41 -1.31
CA HIS A 23 19.38 11.37 -2.74
C HIS A 23 18.23 10.42 -3.02
N ARG A 24 18.23 9.21 -2.43
CA ARG A 24 17.11 8.25 -2.55
C ARG A 24 15.79 8.84 -2.01
N PHE A 25 15.85 9.50 -0.86
CA PHE A 25 14.69 10.20 -0.30
C PHE A 25 14.19 11.30 -1.25
N GLN A 26 15.08 12.14 -1.77
CA GLN A 26 14.71 13.19 -2.72
C GLN A 26 14.17 12.62 -4.05
N THR A 27 14.73 11.50 -4.54
CA THR A 27 14.22 10.84 -5.74
C THR A 27 12.84 10.24 -5.50
N ALA A 28 12.60 9.61 -4.36
CA ALA A 28 11.30 9.08 -3.98
C ALA A 28 10.25 10.19 -3.84
N THR A 29 10.60 11.30 -3.18
CA THR A 29 9.69 12.46 -3.05
C THR A 29 9.45 13.21 -4.37
N ASN A 30 10.44 13.25 -5.28
CA ASN A 30 10.32 13.91 -6.58
C ASN A 30 9.67 13.03 -7.66
N SER A 31 9.62 11.70 -7.47
CA SER A 31 8.92 10.80 -8.41
C SER A 31 7.39 10.89 -8.29
N TYR A 32 6.88 11.43 -7.20
CA TYR A 32 5.47 11.77 -7.05
C TYR A 32 5.24 13.22 -7.49
N ILE A 33 4.60 13.40 -8.64
CA ILE A 33 4.02 14.70 -8.98
C ILE A 33 2.81 14.88 -8.07
N THR A 34 3.00 15.57 -6.95
CA THR A 34 1.93 15.90 -6.02
C THR A 34 1.42 17.30 -6.36
N PRO A 35 0.33 17.44 -7.13
CA PRO A 35 -0.21 18.76 -7.44
C PRO A 35 -0.74 19.41 -6.16
N ASN A 36 -0.33 20.65 -5.91
CA ASN A 36 -0.86 21.45 -4.84
C ASN A 36 -2.19 22.07 -5.26
N ILE A 37 -3.14 22.09 -4.36
CA ILE A 37 -4.42 22.77 -4.50
C ILE A 37 -4.47 23.96 -3.52
N ILE A 38 -5.19 25.00 -3.92
CA ILE A 38 -5.50 26.16 -3.07
C ILE A 38 -6.96 26.03 -2.68
N GLU A 39 -7.24 25.89 -1.41
CA GLU A 39 -8.59 25.90 -0.86
C GLU A 39 -8.85 27.24 -0.19
N GLU A 40 -9.79 28.01 -0.73
CA GLU A 40 -10.24 29.27 -0.16
C GLU A 40 -11.43 29.00 0.76
N SER A 41 -11.26 29.29 2.05
CA SER A 41 -12.39 29.43 2.97
C SER A 41 -12.55 30.91 3.34
N GLN A 42 -13.72 31.29 3.85
CA GLN A 42 -14.05 32.69 4.16
C GLN A 42 -13.04 33.41 5.08
N LEU A 43 -12.12 32.70 5.71
CA LEU A 43 -11.16 33.21 6.68
C LEU A 43 -9.70 32.83 6.43
N ASN A 44 -9.39 31.84 5.58
CA ASN A 44 -8.03 31.38 5.33
C ASN A 44 -7.86 30.77 3.95
N ILE A 45 -6.71 31.04 3.33
CA ILE A 45 -6.22 30.35 2.14
C ILE A 45 -5.23 29.29 2.63
N ALA A 46 -5.54 28.01 2.42
CA ALA A 46 -4.66 26.90 2.74
C ALA A 46 -4.15 26.27 1.45
N THR A 47 -2.84 26.10 1.33
CA THR A 47 -2.23 25.31 0.27
C THR A 47 -1.94 23.92 0.82
N MET A 48 -2.51 22.90 0.21
CA MET A 48 -2.26 21.50 0.57
C MET A 48 -2.07 20.65 -0.69
N ASP A 49 -1.40 19.51 -0.56
CA ASP A 49 -1.31 18.56 -1.66
C ASP A 49 -2.63 17.79 -1.86
N VAL A 50 -2.84 17.28 -3.07
CA VAL A 50 -4.10 16.62 -3.45
C VAL A 50 -4.37 15.36 -2.60
N PHE A 51 -3.34 14.61 -2.19
CA PHE A 51 -3.54 13.39 -1.39
C PHE A 51 -3.97 13.74 0.04
N SER A 52 -3.38 14.79 0.62
CA SER A 52 -3.83 15.34 1.92
C SER A 52 -5.29 15.82 1.85
N ARG A 53 -5.67 16.46 0.75
CA ARG A 53 -7.07 16.89 0.56
C ARG A 53 -8.03 15.71 0.45
N LEU A 54 -7.66 14.69 -0.34
CA LEU A 54 -8.45 13.45 -0.45
C LEU A 54 -8.59 12.74 0.89
N MET A 55 -7.52 12.71 1.69
CA MET A 55 -7.56 12.10 3.02
C MET A 55 -8.55 12.79 3.97
N MET A 56 -8.78 14.10 3.84
CA MET A 56 -9.84 14.80 4.59
C MET A 56 -11.24 14.25 4.25
N ASP A 57 -11.43 13.74 3.03
CA ASP A 57 -12.65 13.06 2.60
C ASP A 57 -12.59 11.53 2.83
N ARG A 58 -11.60 11.07 3.62
CA ARG A 58 -11.37 9.66 3.98
C ARG A 58 -10.99 8.77 2.80
N ILE A 59 -10.33 9.37 1.81
CA ILE A 59 -9.85 8.69 0.61
C ILE A 59 -8.33 8.53 0.71
N ILE A 60 -7.87 7.29 0.64
CA ILE A 60 -6.46 6.89 0.54
C ILE A 60 -6.22 6.37 -0.87
N PHE A 61 -5.11 6.75 -1.50
CA PHE A 61 -4.76 6.32 -2.84
C PHE A 61 -3.44 5.54 -2.85
N LEU A 62 -3.52 4.24 -3.12
CA LEU A 62 -2.37 3.36 -3.30
C LEU A 62 -2.06 3.20 -4.78
N GLY A 63 -1.25 4.12 -5.32
CA GLY A 63 -0.94 4.24 -6.75
C GLY A 63 0.50 3.83 -7.13
N VAL A 64 1.21 3.11 -6.26
CA VAL A 64 2.64 2.77 -6.42
C VAL A 64 2.91 1.33 -6.01
N PRO A 65 4.10 0.77 -6.32
CA PRO A 65 4.54 -0.49 -5.72
C PRO A 65 4.53 -0.42 -4.20
N ILE A 66 4.19 -1.54 -3.56
CA ILE A 66 4.13 -1.67 -2.11
C ILE A 66 5.53 -2.00 -1.58
N ASP A 67 6.09 -1.08 -0.82
CA ASP A 67 7.30 -1.24 -0.02
C ASP A 67 7.04 -0.83 1.43
N ASP A 68 8.07 -0.88 2.27
CA ASP A 68 7.95 -0.57 3.69
C ASP A 68 7.54 0.89 3.95
N ASP A 69 8.04 1.84 3.14
CA ASP A 69 7.72 3.26 3.29
C ASP A 69 6.25 3.54 2.94
N VAL A 70 5.79 2.99 1.82
CA VAL A 70 4.39 3.08 1.38
C VAL A 70 3.46 2.42 2.41
N ALA A 71 3.83 1.23 2.90
CA ALA A 71 3.03 0.54 3.91
C ALA A 71 2.90 1.35 5.20
N ASN A 72 4.00 1.91 5.70
CA ASN A 72 4.00 2.76 6.88
C ASN A 72 3.08 3.98 6.73
N ILE A 73 3.08 4.62 5.54
CA ILE A 73 2.20 5.76 5.24
C ILE A 73 0.72 5.31 5.25
N ILE A 74 0.38 4.23 4.54
CA ILE A 74 -1.00 3.74 4.46
C ILE A 74 -1.52 3.31 5.84
N MET A 75 -0.72 2.58 6.61
CA MET A 75 -1.08 2.18 7.98
C MET A 75 -1.32 3.40 8.87
N ALA A 76 -0.44 4.40 8.82
CA ALA A 76 -0.60 5.62 9.60
C ALA A 76 -1.87 6.40 9.19
N GLN A 77 -2.20 6.46 7.90
CA GLN A 77 -3.43 7.08 7.40
C GLN A 77 -4.68 6.33 7.87
N LEU A 78 -4.68 4.99 7.82
CA LEU A 78 -5.78 4.17 8.32
C LEU A 78 -6.03 4.40 9.81
N LEU A 79 -4.98 4.37 10.63
CA LEU A 79 -5.07 4.61 12.07
C LEU A 79 -5.50 6.05 12.40
N PHE A 80 -5.02 7.03 11.65
CA PHE A 80 -5.45 8.42 11.81
C PHE A 80 -6.95 8.59 11.51
N LEU A 81 -7.42 8.02 10.41
CA LEU A 81 -8.83 8.10 10.02
C LEU A 81 -9.75 7.34 10.98
N GLU A 82 -9.31 6.20 11.52
CA GLU A 82 -10.02 5.50 12.60
C GLU A 82 -10.20 6.40 13.82
N THR A 83 -9.13 7.07 14.26
CA THR A 83 -9.17 7.96 15.44
C THR A 83 -10.03 9.20 15.19
N ALA A 84 -10.03 9.74 13.96
CA ALA A 84 -10.77 10.95 13.62
C ALA A 84 -12.29 10.72 13.58
N ASP A 85 -12.75 9.58 13.07
CA ASP A 85 -14.18 9.22 13.02
C ASP A 85 -14.34 7.70 12.80
N PRO A 86 -14.49 6.90 13.86
CA PRO A 86 -14.57 5.45 13.76
C PRO A 86 -15.89 4.93 13.17
N GLY A 87 -16.88 5.79 12.96
CA GLY A 87 -18.19 5.42 12.43
C GLY A 87 -18.34 5.53 10.91
N ARG A 88 -17.33 6.05 10.22
CA ARG A 88 -17.39 6.29 8.78
C ARG A 88 -16.41 5.40 8.01
N ASP A 89 -16.83 4.99 6.81
CA ASP A 89 -16.01 4.20 5.90
C ASP A 89 -14.73 4.94 5.49
N ILE A 90 -13.69 4.17 5.25
CA ILE A 90 -12.46 4.61 4.59
C ILE A 90 -12.47 4.05 3.16
N GLN A 91 -12.17 4.87 2.17
CA GLN A 91 -12.08 4.47 0.78
C GLN A 91 -10.62 4.30 0.37
N LEU A 92 -10.22 3.08 0.02
CA LEU A 92 -8.85 2.77 -0.41
C LEU A 92 -8.86 2.45 -1.91
N TYR A 93 -8.30 3.37 -2.69
CA TYR A 93 -8.20 3.28 -4.14
C TYR A 93 -6.90 2.61 -4.56
N PHE A 94 -6.99 1.70 -5.54
CA PHE A 94 -5.85 0.90 -6.00
C PHE A 94 -5.51 1.18 -7.46
N ASN A 95 -4.23 1.49 -7.71
CA ASN A 95 -3.58 1.43 -9.00
C ASN A 95 -2.13 0.98 -8.79
N SER A 96 -1.93 -0.26 -8.34
CA SER A 96 -0.65 -0.77 -7.87
C SER A 96 -0.33 -2.15 -8.46
N PRO A 97 0.92 -2.38 -8.87
CA PRO A 97 1.37 -3.70 -9.31
C PRO A 97 1.59 -4.70 -8.15
N GLY A 98 1.35 -4.30 -6.90
CA GLY A 98 1.73 -5.08 -5.73
C GLY A 98 3.14 -4.75 -5.25
N GLY A 99 3.81 -5.69 -4.60
CA GLY A 99 5.16 -5.48 -4.06
C GLY A 99 5.49 -6.39 -2.88
N SER A 100 6.15 -5.86 -1.86
CA SER A 100 6.58 -6.60 -0.68
C SER A 100 5.40 -7.24 0.05
N ILE A 101 5.49 -8.55 0.28
CA ILE A 101 4.44 -9.31 0.98
C ILE A 101 4.34 -8.86 2.44
N TYR A 102 5.46 -8.72 3.14
CA TYR A 102 5.45 -8.31 4.55
C TYR A 102 4.89 -6.90 4.74
N ALA A 103 5.30 -5.97 3.88
CA ALA A 103 4.76 -4.62 3.88
C ALA A 103 3.23 -4.63 3.63
N GLY A 104 2.78 -5.43 2.67
CA GLY A 104 1.36 -5.60 2.38
C GLY A 104 0.57 -6.28 3.49
N LEU A 105 1.14 -7.29 4.17
CA LEU A 105 0.50 -7.92 5.33
C LEU A 105 0.33 -6.92 6.48
N GLY A 106 1.28 -6.00 6.70
CA GLY A 106 1.11 -4.91 7.67
C GLY A 106 -0.09 -4.02 7.34
N ILE A 107 -0.29 -3.67 6.06
CA ILE A 107 -1.50 -2.93 5.62
C ILE A 107 -2.75 -3.78 5.85
N TYR A 108 -2.72 -5.06 5.46
CA TYR A 108 -3.83 -6.00 5.65
C TYR A 108 -4.27 -6.09 7.10
N ASP A 109 -3.33 -6.35 8.01
CA ASP A 109 -3.61 -6.46 9.43
C ASP A 109 -4.19 -5.16 9.99
N THR A 110 -3.68 -4.00 9.55
CA THR A 110 -4.21 -2.70 9.94
C THR A 110 -5.64 -2.51 9.44
N MET A 111 -5.94 -2.90 8.19
CA MET A 111 -7.32 -2.87 7.66
C MET A 111 -8.27 -3.74 8.46
N GLN A 112 -7.81 -4.89 8.98
CA GLN A 112 -8.64 -5.79 9.80
C GLN A 112 -8.73 -5.34 11.26
N TYR A 113 -7.74 -4.60 11.75
CA TYR A 113 -7.65 -4.14 13.15
C TYR A 113 -8.59 -2.96 13.45
N ILE A 114 -8.73 -2.02 12.52
CA ILE A 114 -9.57 -0.84 12.69
C ILE A 114 -11.06 -1.21 12.65
N ASN A 115 -11.91 -0.40 13.32
CA ASN A 115 -13.36 -0.63 13.35
C ASN A 115 -14.08 -0.04 12.13
N CYS A 116 -13.45 0.93 11.45
CA CYS A 116 -13.99 1.50 10.22
C CYS A 116 -14.08 0.44 9.12
N ASP A 117 -15.18 0.40 8.40
CA ASP A 117 -15.24 -0.36 7.15
C ASP A 117 -14.29 0.23 6.10
N VAL A 118 -13.51 -0.64 5.47
CA VAL A 118 -12.61 -0.25 4.39
C VAL A 118 -13.19 -0.64 3.05
N ALA A 119 -13.72 0.35 2.33
CA ALA A 119 -14.17 0.17 0.96
C ALA A 119 -12.96 0.17 0.01
N THR A 120 -12.83 -0.85 -0.82
CA THR A 120 -11.70 -0.98 -1.77
C THR A 120 -12.17 -0.79 -3.20
N ILE A 121 -11.45 0.04 -3.97
CA ILE A 121 -11.82 0.44 -5.31
C ILE A 121 -10.61 0.27 -6.26
N CYS A 122 -10.69 -0.62 -7.25
CA CYS A 122 -9.66 -0.73 -8.28
C CYS A 122 -9.92 0.27 -9.40
N THR A 123 -8.95 1.17 -9.67
CA THR A 123 -9.07 2.23 -10.69
C THR A 123 -8.24 1.98 -11.95
N GLY A 124 -7.26 1.12 -11.89
CA GLY A 124 -6.40 0.75 -13.02
C GLY A 124 -5.96 -0.69 -12.88
N LEU A 125 -4.97 -0.93 -12.05
CA LEU A 125 -4.42 -2.26 -11.78
C LEU A 125 -4.37 -2.51 -10.27
N ALA A 126 -4.82 -3.67 -9.84
CA ALA A 126 -4.53 -4.22 -8.52
C ALA A 126 -3.94 -5.61 -8.71
N ALA A 127 -2.61 -5.72 -8.69
CA ALA A 127 -1.92 -6.97 -8.98
C ALA A 127 -1.17 -7.51 -7.75
N SER A 128 -1.00 -8.84 -7.69
CA SER A 128 -0.17 -9.48 -6.66
C SER A 128 -0.64 -9.08 -5.25
N MET A 129 0.24 -8.57 -4.39
CA MET A 129 -0.13 -8.13 -3.05
C MET A 129 -1.24 -7.06 -3.02
N ALA A 130 -1.32 -6.18 -4.03
CA ALA A 130 -2.42 -5.21 -4.14
C ALA A 130 -3.76 -5.90 -4.41
N ALA A 131 -3.79 -7.04 -5.12
CA ALA A 131 -5.02 -7.83 -5.30
C ALA A 131 -5.47 -8.50 -4.00
N VAL A 132 -4.53 -8.93 -3.16
CA VAL A 132 -4.83 -9.44 -1.81
C VAL A 132 -5.50 -8.36 -0.97
N LEU A 133 -4.91 -7.15 -0.91
CA LEU A 133 -5.49 -6.02 -0.19
C LEU A 133 -6.84 -5.59 -0.75
N MET A 134 -6.99 -5.57 -2.08
CA MET A 134 -8.26 -5.28 -2.75
C MET A 134 -9.35 -6.26 -2.32
N THR A 135 -9.01 -7.55 -2.23
CA THR A 135 -9.93 -8.63 -1.81
C THR A 135 -10.27 -8.52 -0.32
N ALA A 136 -9.37 -7.98 0.50
CA ALA A 136 -9.52 -7.81 1.94
C ALA A 136 -10.46 -6.67 2.37
N GLY A 137 -10.92 -5.86 1.43
CA GLY A 137 -11.93 -4.83 1.71
C GLY A 137 -13.22 -5.40 2.30
N THR A 138 -13.97 -4.59 3.01
CA THR A 138 -15.22 -4.97 3.67
C THR A 138 -16.19 -5.59 2.67
N LYS A 139 -16.80 -6.70 3.07
CA LYS A 139 -17.76 -7.44 2.23
C LYS A 139 -18.91 -6.53 1.78
N GLY A 140 -19.14 -6.49 0.45
CA GLY A 140 -20.15 -5.62 -0.16
C GLY A 140 -19.68 -4.20 -0.47
N LYS A 141 -18.45 -3.82 -0.05
CA LYS A 141 -17.84 -2.50 -0.31
C LYS A 141 -16.59 -2.59 -1.19
N ARG A 142 -16.50 -3.62 -2.02
CA ARG A 142 -15.42 -3.84 -2.99
C ARG A 142 -15.92 -3.58 -4.39
N SER A 143 -15.21 -2.76 -5.15
CA SER A 143 -15.62 -2.37 -6.50
C SER A 143 -14.41 -2.19 -7.41
N ALA A 144 -14.66 -2.21 -8.72
CA ALA A 144 -13.64 -2.03 -9.73
C ALA A 144 -14.23 -1.23 -10.89
N LEU A 145 -13.46 -0.31 -11.47
CA LEU A 145 -13.87 0.43 -12.64
C LEU A 145 -13.87 -0.47 -13.88
N THR A 146 -14.66 -0.10 -14.88
CA THR A 146 -14.95 -0.94 -16.07
C THR A 146 -13.70 -1.49 -16.77
N HIS A 147 -12.63 -0.71 -16.84
CA HIS A 147 -11.40 -1.08 -17.55
C HIS A 147 -10.26 -1.47 -16.63
N SER A 148 -10.50 -1.52 -15.31
CA SER A 148 -9.48 -1.96 -14.35
C SER A 148 -9.23 -3.46 -14.44
N ARG A 149 -8.08 -3.87 -13.90
CA ARG A 149 -7.66 -5.27 -13.84
C ARG A 149 -7.30 -5.63 -12.40
N ILE A 150 -7.74 -6.80 -11.98
CA ILE A 150 -7.30 -7.39 -10.71
C ILE A 150 -6.60 -8.70 -11.08
N MET A 151 -5.34 -8.84 -10.71
CA MET A 151 -4.52 -9.98 -11.09
C MET A 151 -3.93 -10.66 -9.86
N ILE A 152 -4.17 -11.94 -9.74
CA ILE A 152 -3.58 -12.80 -8.70
C ILE A 152 -2.53 -13.71 -9.31
N HIS A 153 -1.48 -13.98 -8.57
CA HIS A 153 -0.45 -14.98 -8.90
C HIS A 153 0.26 -15.47 -7.65
N GLN A 154 1.00 -16.57 -7.77
CA GLN A 154 1.79 -17.08 -6.67
C GLN A 154 2.93 -16.14 -6.30
N PRO A 155 3.37 -16.13 -5.01
CA PRO A 155 4.53 -15.37 -4.59
C PRO A 155 5.77 -15.68 -5.43
N MET A 156 6.46 -14.62 -5.85
CA MET A 156 7.76 -14.74 -6.51
C MET A 156 8.87 -14.45 -5.51
N SER A 157 9.92 -15.25 -5.53
CA SER A 157 11.12 -15.05 -4.71
C SER A 157 12.35 -15.40 -5.52
N GLY A 158 13.40 -14.61 -5.31
CA GLY A 158 14.76 -14.95 -5.76
C GLY A 158 15.64 -15.15 -4.53
N VAL A 159 16.33 -16.28 -4.44
CA VAL A 159 17.28 -16.56 -3.37
C VAL A 159 18.59 -17.06 -3.93
N GLN A 160 19.69 -16.55 -3.39
CA GLN A 160 21.04 -17.00 -3.71
C GLN A 160 21.81 -17.13 -2.38
N GLY A 161 22.54 -18.21 -2.19
CA GLY A 161 23.29 -18.46 -0.96
C GLY A 161 23.65 -19.94 -0.79
N GLN A 162 23.97 -20.34 0.44
CA GLN A 162 24.22 -21.74 0.79
C GLN A 162 22.91 -22.56 0.71
N ALA A 163 23.06 -23.88 0.48
CA ALA A 163 21.91 -24.77 0.34
C ALA A 163 20.91 -24.68 1.52
N ALA A 164 21.42 -24.55 2.76
CA ALA A 164 20.59 -24.40 3.94
C ALA A 164 19.78 -23.08 3.92
N ASP A 165 20.37 -21.96 3.48
CA ASP A 165 19.69 -20.66 3.40
C ASP A 165 18.60 -20.69 2.32
N ILE A 166 18.88 -21.36 1.19
CA ILE A 166 17.90 -21.58 0.11
C ILE A 166 16.70 -22.38 0.63
N GLU A 167 16.95 -23.44 1.41
CA GLU A 167 15.89 -24.28 1.99
C GLU A 167 15.02 -23.50 2.98
N ILE A 168 15.65 -22.70 3.86
CA ILE A 168 14.94 -21.83 4.83
C ILE A 168 14.04 -20.85 4.10
N THR A 169 14.58 -20.16 3.09
CA THR A 169 13.82 -19.17 2.30
C THR A 169 12.68 -19.84 1.54
N SER A 170 12.91 -21.01 0.94
CA SER A 170 11.88 -21.77 0.24
C SER A 170 10.72 -22.15 1.16
N ARG A 171 11.03 -22.61 2.38
CA ARG A 171 9.99 -22.92 3.38
C ARG A 171 9.19 -21.69 3.77
N GLU A 172 9.84 -20.53 3.93
CA GLU A 172 9.15 -19.29 4.26
C GLU A 172 8.22 -18.83 3.12
N VAL A 173 8.69 -18.88 1.87
CA VAL A 173 7.85 -18.56 0.71
C VAL A 173 6.62 -19.47 0.62
N GLN A 174 6.76 -20.77 0.95
CA GLN A 174 5.61 -21.68 0.98
C GLN A 174 4.59 -21.34 2.09
N LYS A 175 5.07 -20.86 3.26
CA LYS A 175 4.17 -20.37 4.30
C LYS A 175 3.40 -19.13 3.84
N LEU A 176 4.13 -18.14 3.31
CA LEU A 176 3.51 -16.91 2.78
C LEU A 176 2.51 -17.22 1.66
N LYS A 177 2.85 -18.12 0.75
CA LYS A 177 1.91 -18.60 -0.29
C LYS A 177 0.61 -19.12 0.31
N LYS A 178 0.71 -19.99 1.30
CA LYS A 178 -0.45 -20.56 1.98
C LYS A 178 -1.28 -19.47 2.67
N GLU A 179 -0.62 -18.53 3.35
CA GLU A 179 -1.26 -17.44 4.06
C GLU A 179 -2.04 -16.52 3.12
N LEU A 180 -1.40 -16.05 2.04
CA LEU A 180 -2.05 -15.19 1.04
C LEU A 180 -3.25 -15.87 0.38
N TYR A 181 -3.15 -17.17 0.06
CA TYR A 181 -4.25 -17.92 -0.53
C TYR A 181 -5.39 -18.12 0.46
N THR A 182 -5.07 -18.28 1.74
CA THR A 182 -6.08 -18.34 2.80
C THR A 182 -6.83 -17.02 2.92
N ILE A 183 -6.12 -15.88 2.95
CA ILE A 183 -6.72 -14.55 2.97
C ILE A 183 -7.66 -14.36 1.76
N ILE A 184 -7.19 -14.66 0.55
CA ILE A 184 -8.03 -14.53 -0.66
C ILE A 184 -9.25 -15.45 -0.57
N SER A 185 -9.08 -16.69 -0.11
CA SER A 185 -10.17 -17.67 0.03
C SER A 185 -11.24 -17.19 1.00
N GLU A 186 -10.84 -16.73 2.18
CA GLU A 186 -11.73 -16.25 3.23
C GLU A 186 -12.53 -15.02 2.78
N HIS A 187 -11.86 -14.02 2.24
CA HIS A 187 -12.51 -12.79 1.81
C HIS A 187 -13.34 -12.92 0.53
N SER A 188 -12.91 -13.77 -0.43
CA SER A 188 -13.67 -13.99 -1.67
C SER A 188 -14.80 -15.00 -1.53
N GLY A 189 -14.74 -15.87 -0.51
CA GLY A 189 -15.63 -17.02 -0.35
C GLY A 189 -15.36 -18.15 -1.36
N GLN A 190 -14.25 -18.08 -2.11
CA GLN A 190 -13.85 -19.15 -3.01
C GLN A 190 -13.10 -20.26 -2.27
N PRO A 191 -13.27 -21.53 -2.63
CA PRO A 191 -12.50 -22.62 -2.02
C PRO A 191 -10.99 -22.42 -2.20
N TYR A 192 -10.20 -22.69 -1.17
CA TYR A 192 -8.72 -22.59 -1.21
C TYR A 192 -8.10 -23.24 -2.45
N LYS A 193 -8.52 -24.47 -2.78
CA LYS A 193 -8.01 -25.19 -3.97
C LYS A 193 -8.28 -24.45 -5.29
N LYS A 194 -9.35 -23.69 -5.37
CA LYS A 194 -9.64 -22.87 -6.55
C LYS A 194 -8.69 -21.66 -6.59
N VAL A 195 -8.51 -20.98 -5.47
CA VAL A 195 -7.55 -19.87 -5.36
C VAL A 195 -6.14 -20.33 -5.72
N GLU A 196 -5.70 -21.48 -5.18
CA GLU A 196 -4.39 -22.06 -5.46
C GLU A 196 -4.22 -22.37 -6.96
N LYS A 197 -5.22 -22.96 -7.60
CA LYS A 197 -5.21 -23.25 -9.04
C LYS A 197 -5.18 -21.99 -9.90
N ASP A 198 -6.02 -21.03 -9.57
CA ASP A 198 -6.15 -19.78 -10.33
C ASP A 198 -4.89 -18.90 -10.16
N SER A 199 -4.22 -18.96 -9.00
CA SER A 199 -2.99 -18.18 -8.72
C SER A 199 -1.69 -18.88 -9.15
N ASP A 200 -1.74 -20.04 -9.81
CA ASP A 200 -0.50 -20.74 -10.25
C ASP A 200 0.29 -19.94 -11.30
N ARG A 201 -0.42 -19.14 -12.09
CA ARG A 201 0.09 -18.16 -13.04
C ARG A 201 -0.70 -16.86 -12.90
N ASP A 202 -0.38 -15.86 -13.70
CA ASP A 202 -1.14 -14.60 -13.78
C ASP A 202 -2.59 -14.89 -14.22
N TYR A 203 -3.54 -14.53 -13.35
CA TYR A 203 -4.97 -14.78 -13.52
C TYR A 203 -5.79 -13.52 -13.30
#